data_dc797fad8b53e80763f489fe0ca9bfc2
#
_entry.id   dc797fad8b53e80763f489fe0ca9bfc2
#
_cell.length_a   1.000
_cell.length_b   1.000
_cell.length_c   1.000
_cell.angle_alpha   90.00
_cell.angle_beta   90.00
_cell.angle_gamma   90.00
#
_symmetry.space_group_name_H-M   'P 1'
#
loop_
_entity.id
_entity.type
_entity.pdbx_description
1 polymer ?
#
loop_
_entity_poly.entity_id
_entity_poly.type
_entity_poly.pdbx_seq_one_letter_code
_entity_poly.pdbx_strand_id
1 'polypeptide(L)'
;MQWHCIGPIQSNKTRLVAEHFDWVQSVDRLKIAQRLSEQRPGTLAPLQVCLQVNVDGGANKSGVSPEELPALAAAMARLPGLRLRGLMCIPEPAPDFDSQRELFLRCTALFGILRQQHGAQVDTLSMGMSDDLEAAVAAGATMVRVGRGIFGARPAKT
;
A
#
# COMPACT_ATOMS: atom_id res chain seq x y z
N MET A 1 -17.83 -6.41 6.20
CA MET A 1 -16.58 -5.77 6.67
C MET A 1 -15.42 -6.44 5.96
N GLN A 2 -14.44 -5.67 5.50
CA GLN A 2 -13.21 -6.18 4.89
C GLN A 2 -12.01 -5.83 5.78
N TRP A 3 -11.11 -6.77 5.95
CA TRP A 3 -9.92 -6.59 6.78
C TRP A 3 -8.71 -6.24 5.94
N HIS A 4 -8.08 -5.11 6.25
CA HIS A 4 -6.88 -4.61 5.57
C HIS A 4 -5.67 -4.69 6.49
N CYS A 5 -4.61 -5.35 6.03
CA CYS A 5 -3.29 -5.30 6.67
C CYS A 5 -2.51 -4.12 6.08
N ILE A 6 -2.05 -3.20 6.94
CA ILE A 6 -1.41 -1.95 6.50
C ILE A 6 0.07 -1.89 6.92
N GLY A 7 0.41 -2.49 8.06
CA GLY A 7 1.78 -2.46 8.59
C GLY A 7 2.74 -3.41 7.88
N PRO A 8 4.05 -3.24 8.10
CA PRO A 8 5.06 -4.16 7.56
C PRO A 8 4.80 -5.61 7.98
N ILE A 9 4.96 -6.54 7.06
CA ILE A 9 4.73 -7.95 7.30
C ILE A 9 6.07 -8.67 7.43
N GLN A 10 6.30 -9.27 8.60
CA GLN A 10 7.42 -10.18 8.80
C GLN A 10 7.18 -11.49 8.07
N SER A 11 8.23 -12.10 7.53
CA SER A 11 8.14 -13.35 6.76
C SER A 11 7.47 -14.49 7.54
N ASN A 12 7.64 -14.54 8.86
CA ASN A 12 7.03 -15.57 9.72
C ASN A 12 5.56 -15.31 10.08
N LYS A 13 5.00 -14.17 9.65
CA LYS A 13 3.60 -13.76 9.86
C LYS A 13 2.74 -13.82 8.60
N THR A 14 3.33 -14.12 7.45
CA THR A 14 2.63 -14.09 6.16
C THR A 14 1.46 -15.07 6.10
N ARG A 15 1.56 -16.24 6.72
CA ARG A 15 0.49 -17.23 6.73
C ARG A 15 -0.78 -16.70 7.41
N LEU A 16 -0.65 -16.10 8.59
CA LEU A 16 -1.78 -15.53 9.31
C LEU A 16 -2.47 -14.44 8.48
N VAL A 17 -1.67 -13.61 7.82
CA VAL A 17 -2.19 -12.54 6.95
C VAL A 17 -2.91 -13.14 5.75
N ALA A 18 -2.32 -14.12 5.06
CA ALA A 18 -2.91 -14.77 3.90
C ALA A 18 -4.24 -15.48 4.22
N GLU A 19 -4.38 -16.01 5.42
CA GLU A 19 -5.57 -16.74 5.84
C GLU A 19 -6.71 -15.86 6.35
N HIS A 20 -6.40 -14.67 6.92
CA HIS A 20 -7.37 -13.88 7.69
C HIS A 20 -7.68 -12.49 7.11
N PHE A 21 -6.89 -11.98 6.18
CA PHE A 21 -7.11 -10.66 5.61
C PHE A 21 -7.72 -10.72 4.21
N ASP A 22 -8.46 -9.67 3.85
CA ASP A 22 -9.02 -9.48 2.49
C ASP A 22 -8.07 -8.65 1.63
N TRP A 23 -7.35 -7.72 2.25
CA TRP A 23 -6.41 -6.80 1.61
C TRP A 23 -5.08 -6.75 2.35
N VAL A 24 -4.01 -6.59 1.59
CA VAL A 24 -2.68 -6.23 2.10
C VAL A 24 -2.18 -5.02 1.33
N GLN A 25 -1.89 -3.92 2.05
CA GLN A 25 -1.50 -2.66 1.42
C GLN A 25 0.01 -2.37 1.52
N SER A 26 0.77 -3.23 2.15
CA SER A 26 2.16 -2.99 2.56
C SER A 26 3.18 -3.92 1.90
N VAL A 27 2.85 -4.47 0.73
CA VAL A 27 3.80 -5.32 0.00
C VAL A 27 4.83 -4.45 -0.70
N ASP A 28 6.11 -4.63 -0.35
CA ASP A 28 7.25 -3.90 -0.91
C ASP A 28 8.41 -4.80 -1.32
N ARG A 29 8.25 -6.13 -1.19
CA ARG A 29 9.26 -7.13 -1.58
C ARG A 29 8.60 -8.33 -2.23
N LEU A 30 9.24 -8.86 -3.26
CA LEU A 30 8.73 -10.04 -3.97
C LEU A 30 8.62 -11.27 -3.05
N LYS A 31 9.56 -11.45 -2.13
CA LYS A 31 9.53 -12.56 -1.17
C LYS A 31 8.23 -12.61 -0.37
N ILE A 32 7.77 -11.47 0.12
CA ILE A 32 6.50 -11.38 0.86
C ILE A 32 5.31 -11.71 -0.05
N ALA A 33 5.28 -11.16 -1.26
CA ALA A 33 4.24 -11.47 -2.23
C ALA A 33 4.19 -12.97 -2.56
N GLN A 34 5.33 -13.60 -2.79
CA GLN A 34 5.43 -15.03 -3.06
C GLN A 34 4.88 -15.87 -1.90
N ARG A 35 5.25 -15.54 -0.66
CA ARG A 35 4.74 -16.24 0.52
C ARG A 35 3.24 -16.09 0.69
N LEU A 36 2.72 -14.89 0.52
CA LEU A 36 1.28 -14.64 0.56
C LEU A 36 0.54 -15.45 -0.51
N SER A 37 1.05 -15.49 -1.73
CA SER A 37 0.50 -16.27 -2.83
C SER A 37 0.46 -17.77 -2.51
N GLU A 38 1.57 -18.33 -2.05
CA GLU A 38 1.68 -19.75 -1.70
C GLU A 38 0.78 -20.15 -0.52
N GLN A 39 0.57 -19.23 0.42
CA GLN A 39 -0.16 -19.48 1.67
C GLN A 39 -1.64 -19.07 1.61
N ARG A 40 -2.06 -18.35 0.57
CA ARG A 40 -3.48 -18.00 0.40
C ARG A 40 -4.30 -19.26 0.15
N PRO A 41 -5.29 -19.61 1.01
CA PRO A 41 -6.13 -20.76 0.78
C PRO A 41 -6.91 -20.67 -0.53
N GLY A 42 -6.93 -21.74 -1.31
CA GLY A 42 -7.66 -21.79 -2.59
C GLY A 42 -9.18 -21.67 -2.46
N THR A 43 -9.71 -21.87 -1.25
CA THR A 43 -11.13 -21.69 -0.92
C THR A 43 -11.52 -20.23 -0.71
N LEU A 44 -10.52 -19.32 -0.56
CA LEU A 44 -10.76 -17.90 -0.41
C LEU A 44 -10.62 -17.17 -1.74
N ALA A 45 -11.32 -16.05 -1.87
CA ALA A 45 -11.11 -15.12 -2.99
C ALA A 45 -9.64 -14.65 -3.01
N PRO A 46 -9.11 -14.23 -4.17
CA PRO A 46 -7.76 -13.69 -4.24
C PRO A 46 -7.55 -12.56 -3.23
N LEU A 47 -6.37 -12.54 -2.60
CA LEU A 47 -5.96 -11.48 -1.69
C LEU A 47 -5.72 -10.20 -2.49
N GLN A 48 -6.40 -9.13 -2.12
CA GLN A 48 -6.25 -7.84 -2.79
C GLN A 48 -4.97 -7.16 -2.30
N VAL A 49 -4.10 -6.72 -3.21
CA VAL A 49 -2.77 -6.22 -2.87
C VAL A 49 -2.55 -4.83 -3.43
N CYS A 50 -2.11 -3.92 -2.57
CA CYS A 50 -1.43 -2.69 -2.97
C CYS A 50 0.08 -2.83 -2.71
N LEU A 51 0.88 -2.32 -3.64
CA LEU A 51 2.32 -2.21 -3.44
C LEU A 51 2.63 -0.92 -2.69
N GLN A 52 3.42 -1.03 -1.64
CA GLN A 52 3.87 0.14 -0.92
C GLN A 52 5.10 0.72 -1.59
N VAL A 53 5.03 2.00 -1.96
CA VAL A 53 6.10 2.73 -2.63
C VAL A 53 6.65 3.82 -1.73
N ASN A 54 7.97 3.99 -1.74
CA ASN A 54 8.69 5.05 -1.06
C ASN A 54 8.84 6.24 -2.02
N VAL A 55 8.06 7.30 -1.83
CA VAL A 55 8.02 8.47 -2.73
C VAL A 55 8.93 9.63 -2.30
N ASP A 56 9.46 9.60 -1.08
CA ASP A 56 10.28 10.69 -0.52
C ASP A 56 11.78 10.35 -0.40
N GLY A 57 12.18 9.14 -0.75
CA GLY A 57 13.58 8.75 -0.82
C GLY A 57 14.26 8.47 0.52
N GLY A 58 13.52 8.43 1.63
CA GLY A 58 14.07 8.13 2.95
C GLY A 58 14.65 6.72 3.03
N ALA A 59 15.94 6.60 3.40
CA ALA A 59 16.68 5.33 3.40
C ALA A 59 16.15 4.30 4.42
N ASN A 60 15.48 4.75 5.48
CA ASN A 60 15.00 3.89 6.58
C ASN A 60 13.50 3.61 6.49
N LYS A 61 12.86 3.87 5.36
CA LYS A 61 11.44 3.69 5.19
C LYS A 61 11.09 2.43 4.45
N SER A 62 9.96 1.86 4.87
CA SER A 62 9.28 0.81 4.10
C SER A 62 8.84 1.35 2.74
N GLY A 63 8.74 0.48 1.79
CA GLY A 63 8.31 0.80 0.44
C GLY A 63 9.39 0.53 -0.61
N VAL A 64 8.97 0.00 -1.72
CA VAL A 64 9.83 -0.18 -2.90
C VAL A 64 10.18 1.18 -3.51
N SER A 65 11.38 1.33 -4.04
CA SER A 65 11.73 2.54 -4.77
C SER A 65 10.88 2.70 -6.04
N PRO A 66 10.64 3.94 -6.51
CA PRO A 66 9.95 4.15 -7.79
C PRO A 66 10.59 3.42 -8.96
N GLU A 67 11.91 3.29 -8.96
CA GLU A 67 12.68 2.62 -10.03
C GLU A 67 12.47 1.11 -10.05
N GLU A 68 12.32 0.49 -8.88
CA GLU A 68 12.11 -0.95 -8.72
C GLU A 68 10.63 -1.35 -8.79
N LEU A 69 9.71 -0.41 -8.68
CA LEU A 69 8.27 -0.65 -8.67
C LEU A 69 7.76 -1.42 -9.90
N PRO A 70 8.15 -1.07 -11.15
CA PRO A 70 7.65 -1.78 -12.33
C PRO A 70 7.99 -3.27 -12.32
N ALA A 71 9.22 -3.63 -11.94
CA ALA A 71 9.65 -5.03 -11.89
C ALA A 71 8.91 -5.82 -10.80
N LEU A 72 8.74 -5.22 -9.62
CA LEU A 72 7.98 -5.84 -8.54
C LEU A 72 6.51 -6.06 -8.94
N ALA A 73 5.89 -5.06 -9.56
CA ALA A 73 4.51 -5.14 -10.01
C ALA A 73 4.32 -6.24 -11.07
N ALA A 74 5.21 -6.33 -12.05
CA ALA A 74 5.16 -7.35 -13.08
C ALA A 74 5.31 -8.76 -12.50
N ALA A 75 6.25 -8.97 -11.58
CA ALA A 75 6.46 -10.25 -10.92
C ALA A 75 5.26 -10.62 -10.04
N MET A 76 4.74 -9.68 -9.26
CA MET A 76 3.59 -9.91 -8.37
C MET A 76 2.31 -10.22 -9.16
N ALA A 77 2.08 -9.54 -10.27
CA ALA A 77 0.88 -9.75 -11.09
C ALA A 77 0.76 -11.17 -11.66
N ARG A 78 1.87 -11.92 -11.72
CA ARG A 78 1.90 -13.32 -12.17
C ARG A 78 1.61 -14.33 -11.07
N LEU A 79 1.61 -13.92 -9.81
CA LEU A 79 1.42 -14.82 -8.68
C LEU A 79 -0.05 -15.21 -8.52
N PRO A 80 -0.36 -16.51 -8.41
CA PRO A 80 -1.73 -16.95 -8.18
C PRO A 80 -2.22 -16.58 -6.78
N GLY A 81 -3.52 -16.40 -6.63
CA GLY A 81 -4.14 -16.07 -5.35
C GLY A 81 -3.97 -14.63 -4.89
N LEU A 82 -3.28 -13.80 -5.67
CA LEU A 82 -3.13 -12.36 -5.43
C LEU A 82 -3.75 -11.57 -6.58
N ARG A 83 -4.27 -10.39 -6.26
CA ARG A 83 -4.77 -9.44 -7.25
C ARG A 83 -4.15 -8.07 -7.00
N LEU A 84 -3.41 -7.57 -7.98
CA LEU A 84 -2.85 -6.22 -7.93
C LEU A 84 -3.97 -5.19 -8.07
N ARG A 85 -4.14 -4.36 -7.03
CA ARG A 85 -5.18 -3.33 -6.99
C ARG A 85 -4.65 -1.91 -7.08
N GLY A 86 -3.39 -1.69 -6.74
CA GLY A 86 -2.82 -0.35 -6.81
C GLY A 86 -1.61 -0.12 -5.92
N LEU A 87 -1.48 1.12 -5.49
CA LEU A 87 -0.37 1.61 -4.68
C LEU A 87 -0.83 2.11 -3.32
N MET A 88 0.09 2.08 -2.37
CA MET A 88 -0.02 2.72 -1.07
C MET A 88 1.27 3.48 -0.77
N CYS A 89 1.17 4.62 -0.14
CA CYS A 89 2.33 5.32 0.40
C CYS A 89 2.06 5.94 1.76
N ILE A 90 3.13 6.09 2.53
CA ILE A 90 3.17 6.79 3.82
C ILE A 90 4.38 7.73 3.76
N PRO A 91 4.25 8.91 3.15
CA PRO A 91 5.38 9.85 3.08
C PRO A 91 5.72 10.42 4.46
N GLU A 92 6.92 11.02 4.57
CA GLU A 92 7.27 11.80 5.75
C GLU A 92 6.28 12.93 5.99
N PRO A 93 6.01 13.28 7.25
CA PRO A 93 5.23 14.46 7.55
C PRO A 93 5.83 15.69 6.89
N ALA A 94 5.00 16.46 6.19
CA ALA A 94 5.39 17.71 5.57
C ALA A 94 4.65 18.88 6.27
N PRO A 95 5.24 20.09 6.32
CA PRO A 95 4.76 21.15 7.19
C PRO A 95 3.46 21.81 6.74
N ASP A 96 3.13 21.75 5.46
CA ASP A 96 1.98 22.43 4.87
C ASP A 96 1.27 21.59 3.82
N PHE A 97 0.09 22.04 3.43
CA PHE A 97 -0.76 21.37 2.45
C PHE A 97 -0.06 21.18 1.09
N ASP A 98 0.60 22.20 0.59
CA ASP A 98 1.22 22.14 -0.75
C ASP A 98 2.38 21.13 -0.78
N SER A 99 3.22 21.12 0.24
CA SER A 99 4.32 20.16 0.38
C SER A 99 3.80 18.73 0.53
N GLN A 100 2.74 18.53 1.30
CA GLN A 100 2.08 17.23 1.43
C GLN A 100 1.51 16.78 0.08
N ARG A 101 0.79 17.64 -0.59
CA ARG A 101 0.18 17.36 -1.89
C ARG A 101 1.22 16.99 -2.93
N GLU A 102 2.37 17.66 -2.95
CA GLU A 102 3.46 17.35 -3.88
C GLU A 102 3.97 15.91 -3.72
N LEU A 103 4.17 15.46 -2.50
CA LEU A 103 4.57 14.08 -2.21
C LEU A 103 3.52 13.08 -2.69
N PHE A 104 2.25 13.35 -2.44
CA PHE A 104 1.17 12.48 -2.91
C PHE A 104 1.03 12.47 -4.43
N LEU A 105 1.28 13.59 -5.10
CA LEU A 105 1.27 13.64 -6.57
C LEU A 105 2.34 12.75 -7.20
N ARG A 106 3.47 12.56 -6.55
CA ARG A 106 4.48 11.58 -6.99
C ARG A 106 3.91 10.16 -7.01
N CYS A 107 3.17 9.79 -5.97
CA CYS A 107 2.49 8.49 -5.91
C CYS A 107 1.39 8.38 -6.97
N THR A 108 0.63 9.44 -7.19
CA THR A 108 -0.43 9.48 -8.23
C THR A 108 0.15 9.26 -9.63
N ALA A 109 1.30 9.86 -9.93
CA ALA A 109 1.97 9.66 -11.21
C ALA A 109 2.38 8.19 -11.43
N LEU A 110 2.96 7.56 -10.42
CA LEU A 110 3.32 6.14 -10.45
C LEU A 110 2.08 5.25 -10.59
N PHE A 111 1.00 5.58 -9.91
CA PHE A 111 -0.27 4.88 -10.03
C PHE A 111 -0.83 4.92 -11.45
N GLY A 112 -0.76 6.07 -12.11
CA GLY A 112 -1.18 6.21 -13.50
C GLY A 112 -0.40 5.30 -14.46
N ILE A 113 0.91 5.22 -14.29
CA ILE A 113 1.78 4.33 -15.06
C ILE A 113 1.43 2.86 -14.78
N LEU A 114 1.25 2.49 -13.52
CA LEU A 114 0.90 1.13 -13.12
C LEU A 114 -0.45 0.71 -13.74
N ARG A 115 -1.42 1.60 -13.75
CA ARG A 115 -2.73 1.35 -14.34
C ARG A 115 -2.66 1.15 -15.85
N GLN A 116 -1.84 1.92 -16.55
CA GLN A 116 -1.60 1.72 -17.98
C GLN A 116 -1.01 0.35 -18.28
N GLN A 117 -0.10 -0.13 -17.44
CA GLN A 117 0.60 -1.40 -17.63
C GLN A 117 -0.24 -2.63 -17.25
N HIS A 118 -1.10 -2.51 -16.22
CA HIS A 118 -1.80 -3.65 -15.63
C HIS A 118 -3.33 -3.62 -15.77
N GLY A 119 -3.88 -2.54 -16.30
CA GLY A 119 -5.30 -2.46 -16.64
C GLY A 119 -6.20 -1.86 -15.56
N ALA A 120 -7.51 -1.89 -15.83
CA ALA A 120 -8.54 -1.19 -15.04
C ALA A 120 -8.72 -1.75 -13.62
N GLN A 121 -8.26 -2.96 -13.33
CA GLN A 121 -8.27 -3.54 -11.98
C GLN A 121 -7.37 -2.77 -11.02
N VAL A 122 -6.39 -2.03 -11.52
CA VAL A 122 -5.54 -1.12 -10.75
C VAL A 122 -6.33 0.17 -10.54
N ASP A 123 -7.15 0.17 -9.50
CA ASP A 123 -8.14 1.21 -9.20
C ASP A 123 -7.98 1.83 -7.82
N THR A 124 -7.00 1.39 -7.04
CA THR A 124 -6.84 1.78 -5.64
C THR A 124 -5.54 2.52 -5.41
N LEU A 125 -5.66 3.77 -4.96
CA LEU A 125 -4.56 4.61 -4.54
C LEU A 125 -4.77 4.96 -3.07
N SER A 126 -4.14 4.17 -2.19
CA SER A 126 -4.25 4.30 -0.74
C SER A 126 -3.18 5.24 -0.22
N MET A 127 -3.58 6.44 0.15
CA MET A 127 -2.69 7.45 0.73
C MET A 127 -3.52 8.46 1.50
N GLY A 128 -2.89 9.07 2.50
CA GLY A 128 -3.54 10.02 3.39
C GLY A 128 -3.99 9.40 4.70
N MET A 129 -3.65 10.09 5.77
CA MET A 129 -3.99 9.75 7.15
C MET A 129 -4.59 10.98 7.82
N SER A 130 -4.88 10.93 9.12
CA SER A 130 -5.61 12.00 9.82
C SER A 130 -5.02 13.40 9.62
N ASP A 131 -3.69 13.53 9.50
CA ASP A 131 -3.02 14.85 9.44
C ASP A 131 -2.87 15.41 8.02
N ASP A 132 -2.95 14.58 6.98
CA ASP A 132 -2.69 14.95 5.59
C ASP A 132 -3.79 14.48 4.62
N LEU A 133 -4.92 14.10 5.17
CA LEU A 133 -6.07 13.57 4.44
C LEU A 133 -6.51 14.47 3.29
N GLU A 134 -6.62 15.78 3.53
CA GLU A 134 -7.11 16.73 2.54
C GLU A 134 -6.15 16.84 1.35
N ALA A 135 -4.85 16.90 1.62
CA ALA A 135 -3.82 16.93 0.59
C ALA A 135 -3.82 15.65 -0.25
N ALA A 136 -4.02 14.49 0.39
CA ALA A 136 -4.11 13.21 -0.31
C ALA A 136 -5.33 13.13 -1.23
N VAL A 137 -6.49 13.56 -0.76
CA VAL A 137 -7.71 13.62 -1.58
C VAL A 137 -7.53 14.57 -2.76
N ALA A 138 -6.95 15.75 -2.52
CA ALA A 138 -6.65 16.71 -3.58
C ALA A 138 -5.67 16.16 -4.62
N ALA A 139 -4.79 15.25 -4.24
CA ALA A 139 -3.84 14.59 -5.14
C ALA A 139 -4.42 13.36 -5.87
N GLY A 140 -5.63 12.93 -5.54
CA GLY A 140 -6.32 11.84 -6.24
C GLY A 140 -6.42 10.52 -5.46
N ALA A 141 -6.24 10.51 -4.13
CA ALA A 141 -6.44 9.32 -3.32
C ALA A 141 -7.84 8.73 -3.53
N THR A 142 -7.92 7.42 -3.67
CA THR A 142 -9.19 6.68 -3.73
C THR A 142 -9.52 6.02 -2.39
N MET A 143 -8.53 5.88 -1.52
CA MET A 143 -8.67 5.32 -0.19
C MET A 143 -7.80 6.09 0.80
N VAL A 144 -8.35 6.41 1.95
CA VAL A 144 -7.67 7.08 3.06
C VAL A 144 -7.72 6.21 4.30
N ARG A 145 -6.80 6.45 5.24
CA ARG A 145 -6.69 5.65 6.47
C ARG A 145 -6.79 6.55 7.68
N VAL A 146 -7.92 6.51 8.34
CA VAL A 146 -8.19 7.38 9.50
C VAL A 146 -8.08 6.56 10.79
N GLY A 147 -7.04 6.81 11.56
CA GLY A 147 -6.82 6.18 12.88
C GLY A 147 -7.04 7.18 14.01
N ARG A 148 -6.10 8.11 14.21
CA ARG A 148 -6.19 9.09 15.30
C ARG A 148 -7.46 9.95 15.26
N GLY A 149 -7.95 10.27 14.09
CA GLY A 149 -9.18 11.05 13.94
C GLY A 149 -10.43 10.35 14.50
N ILE A 150 -10.39 9.02 14.65
CA ILE A 150 -11.49 8.22 15.18
C ILE A 150 -11.20 7.73 16.60
N PHE A 151 -9.99 7.20 16.82
CA PHE A 151 -9.65 6.49 18.06
C PHE A 151 -8.83 7.34 19.05
N GLY A 152 -8.44 8.56 18.66
CA GLY A 152 -7.56 9.40 19.47
C GLY A 152 -6.08 9.03 19.36
N ALA A 153 -5.22 9.76 20.07
CA ALA A 153 -3.80 9.50 20.10
C ALA A 153 -3.48 8.17 20.80
N ARG A 154 -2.44 7.47 20.30
CA ARG A 154 -1.97 6.27 20.99
C ARG A 154 -1.39 6.65 22.36
N PRO A 155 -1.70 5.89 23.44
CA PRO A 155 -1.05 6.10 24.71
C PRO A 155 0.47 5.94 24.56
N ALA A 156 1.21 6.76 25.32
CA ALA A 156 2.67 6.63 25.37
C ALA A 156 3.04 5.21 25.82
N LYS A 157 4.00 4.59 25.14
CA LYS A 157 4.54 3.31 25.61
C LYS A 157 5.27 3.57 26.93
N THR A 158 4.77 3.01 28.00
CA THR A 158 5.48 2.94 29.28
C THR A 158 6.61 1.93 29.20
#